data_70999c35e46473b053fa8a83d58f0741
#
_entry.id   70999c35e46473b053fa8a83d58f0741
#
_cell.length_a   1.000
_cell.length_b   1.000
_cell.length_c   1.000
_cell.angle_alpha   90.00
_cell.angle_beta   90.00
_cell.angle_gamma   90.00
#
_symmetry.space_group_name_H-M   'P 1'
#
loop_
_entity.id
_entity.type
_entity.pdbx_description
1 polymer ?
#
loop_
_entity_poly.entity_id
_entity_poly.type
_entity_poly.pdbx_seq_one_letter_code
_entity_poly.pdbx_strand_id
1 'polypeptide(L)'
;MNIDDALLLIREIPDYPKPGIRFQDITPLLADGEAFVAITEKFASYADSSTLIAGIEARGFIFASAVANQLHSGFVPIRKAGKLPHNTISESYGLEYGSDTLEVHVDAVSKGSKVLLIDDVLATGGTIGAAIELMHRLGAEVIHVLALLEIDGLPGRATLAAKYPNIPVTSLVVS
;
A
#
# COMPACT_ATOMS: atom_id res chain seq x y z
N MET A 1 -0.40 -17.89 -14.22
CA MET A 1 -0.01 -18.40 -12.88
C MET A 1 -1.15 -18.15 -11.90
N ASN A 2 -1.40 -19.03 -10.92
CA ASN A 2 -2.33 -18.72 -9.83
C ASN A 2 -1.67 -17.88 -8.73
N ILE A 3 -2.48 -17.30 -7.81
CA ILE A 3 -1.97 -16.41 -6.76
C ILE A 3 -1.03 -17.13 -5.81
N ASP A 4 -1.37 -18.36 -5.40
CA ASP A 4 -0.57 -19.10 -4.43
C ASP A 4 0.84 -19.41 -4.99
N ASP A 5 0.92 -19.80 -6.25
CA ASP A 5 2.21 -20.01 -6.92
C ASP A 5 3.02 -18.70 -7.05
N ALA A 6 2.34 -17.57 -7.33
CA ALA A 6 3.01 -16.26 -7.38
C ALA A 6 3.59 -15.86 -6.02
N LEU A 7 2.86 -16.11 -4.93
CA LEU A 7 3.31 -15.79 -3.57
C LEU A 7 4.51 -16.64 -3.12
N LEU A 8 4.66 -17.87 -3.64
CA LEU A 8 5.84 -18.71 -3.37
C LEU A 8 7.15 -18.11 -3.90
N LEU A 9 7.09 -17.14 -4.82
CA LEU A 9 8.27 -16.44 -5.32
C LEU A 9 8.79 -15.38 -4.35
N ILE A 10 8.07 -15.07 -3.28
CA ILE A 10 8.57 -14.18 -2.22
C ILE A 10 9.69 -14.89 -1.49
N ARG A 11 10.87 -14.27 -1.44
CA ARG A 11 12.07 -14.84 -0.86
C ARG A 11 12.26 -14.34 0.56
N GLU A 12 12.35 -15.25 1.53
CA GLU A 12 12.73 -14.90 2.90
C GLU A 12 14.25 -14.75 3.00
N ILE A 13 14.69 -13.60 3.54
CA ILE A 13 16.10 -13.32 3.86
C ILE A 13 16.22 -13.20 5.38
N PRO A 14 16.84 -14.17 6.05
CA PRO A 14 17.04 -14.10 7.50
C PRO A 14 18.06 -13.04 7.88
N ASP A 15 17.91 -12.49 9.07
CA ASP A 15 18.84 -11.54 9.70
C ASP A 15 19.13 -10.27 8.88
N TYR A 16 18.15 -9.78 8.13
CA TYR A 16 18.27 -8.54 7.35
C TYR A 16 17.15 -7.55 7.71
N PRO A 17 17.43 -6.24 7.89
CA PRO A 17 18.75 -5.58 7.91
C PRO A 17 19.51 -5.77 9.23
N LYS A 18 18.92 -6.46 10.21
CA LYS A 18 19.50 -6.72 11.53
C LYS A 18 19.22 -8.17 11.93
N PRO A 19 20.06 -8.77 12.82
CA PRO A 19 19.81 -10.09 13.38
C PRO A 19 18.38 -10.20 13.98
N GLY A 20 17.72 -11.33 13.72
CA GLY A 20 16.37 -11.64 14.18
C GLY A 20 15.23 -11.11 13.27
N ILE A 21 15.53 -10.30 12.26
CA ILE A 21 14.52 -9.82 11.29
C ILE A 21 14.51 -10.76 10.08
N ARG A 22 13.32 -11.21 9.70
CA ARG A 22 13.08 -11.96 8.45
C ARG A 22 12.54 -10.98 7.40
N PHE A 23 13.37 -10.60 6.47
CA PHE A 23 12.99 -9.69 5.40
C PHE A 23 12.31 -10.45 4.26
N GLN A 24 11.17 -9.95 3.82
CA GLN A 24 10.43 -10.51 2.69
C GLN A 24 10.81 -9.78 1.40
N ASP A 25 11.64 -10.42 0.60
CA ASP A 25 12.10 -9.89 -0.68
C ASP A 25 11.13 -10.27 -1.80
N ILE A 26 10.44 -9.30 -2.31
CA ILE A 26 9.48 -9.45 -3.40
C ILE A 26 10.12 -9.36 -4.80
N THR A 27 11.43 -9.14 -4.89
CA THR A 27 12.13 -8.95 -6.17
C THR A 27 11.95 -10.14 -7.13
N PRO A 28 12.03 -11.42 -6.69
CA PRO A 28 11.78 -12.53 -7.59
C PRO A 28 10.35 -12.57 -8.15
N LEU A 29 9.34 -12.20 -7.32
CA LEU A 29 7.95 -12.08 -7.76
C LEU A 29 7.81 -10.98 -8.82
N LEU A 30 8.43 -9.82 -8.60
CA LEU A 30 8.39 -8.71 -9.56
C LEU A 30 9.09 -9.02 -10.88
N ALA A 31 10.11 -9.88 -10.85
CA ALA A 31 10.87 -10.30 -12.04
C ALA A 31 10.14 -11.35 -12.88
N ASP A 32 9.15 -12.04 -12.32
CA ASP A 32 8.32 -13.01 -13.04
C ASP A 32 7.04 -12.31 -13.55
N GLY A 33 6.92 -12.22 -14.87
CA GLY A 33 5.81 -11.51 -15.51
C GLY A 33 4.44 -12.15 -15.24
N GLU A 34 4.34 -13.48 -15.14
CA GLU A 34 3.07 -14.16 -14.84
C GLU A 34 2.66 -13.94 -13.38
N ALA A 35 3.63 -14.00 -12.47
CA ALA A 35 3.38 -13.71 -11.05
C ALA A 35 2.95 -12.26 -10.83
N PHE A 36 3.65 -11.31 -11.45
CA PHE A 36 3.31 -9.89 -11.34
C PHE A 36 1.90 -9.59 -11.89
N VAL A 37 1.54 -10.19 -13.04
CA VAL A 37 0.19 -10.08 -13.60
C VAL A 37 -0.84 -10.68 -12.64
N ALA A 38 -0.61 -11.89 -12.11
CA ALA A 38 -1.54 -12.53 -11.19
C ALA A 38 -1.84 -11.67 -9.94
N ILE A 39 -0.81 -11.07 -9.34
CA ILE A 39 -0.98 -10.15 -8.19
C ILE A 39 -1.74 -8.88 -8.59
N THR A 40 -1.39 -8.25 -9.70
CA THR A 40 -2.04 -7.00 -10.13
C THR A 40 -3.48 -7.21 -10.56
N GLU A 41 -3.81 -8.32 -11.21
CA GLU A 41 -5.19 -8.73 -11.53
C GLU A 41 -6.01 -8.97 -10.25
N LYS A 42 -5.42 -9.64 -9.25
CA LYS A 42 -6.06 -9.83 -7.96
C LYS A 42 -6.36 -8.50 -7.29
N PHE A 43 -5.41 -7.57 -7.25
CA PHE A 43 -5.62 -6.24 -6.70
C PHE A 43 -6.67 -5.44 -7.50
N ALA A 44 -6.62 -5.49 -8.82
CA ALA A 44 -7.60 -4.81 -9.68
C ALA A 44 -9.04 -5.30 -9.44
N SER A 45 -9.22 -6.55 -9.01
CA SER A 45 -10.57 -7.10 -8.72
C SER A 45 -11.31 -6.42 -7.55
N TYR A 46 -10.65 -5.55 -6.78
CA TYR A 46 -11.24 -4.79 -5.67
C TYR A 46 -11.73 -3.40 -6.07
N ALA A 47 -11.59 -3.00 -7.33
CA ALA A 47 -11.97 -1.67 -7.81
C ALA A 47 -12.47 -1.73 -9.26
N ASP A 48 -12.93 -0.59 -9.75
CA ASP A 48 -13.33 -0.38 -11.15
C ASP A 48 -12.67 0.89 -11.70
N SER A 49 -12.96 1.23 -12.97
CA SER A 49 -12.38 2.39 -13.65
C SER A 49 -12.78 3.75 -13.05
N SER A 50 -13.77 3.81 -12.17
CA SER A 50 -14.17 5.03 -11.45
C SER A 50 -13.39 5.25 -10.16
N THR A 51 -12.59 4.28 -9.73
CA THR A 51 -11.82 4.29 -8.48
C THR A 51 -10.40 4.76 -8.76
N LEU A 52 -9.93 5.80 -8.06
CA LEU A 52 -8.54 6.21 -8.10
C LEU A 52 -7.67 5.21 -7.33
N ILE A 53 -6.47 4.97 -7.82
CA ILE A 53 -5.53 4.03 -7.19
C ILE A 53 -4.42 4.82 -6.52
N ALA A 54 -4.38 4.81 -5.20
CA ALA A 54 -3.31 5.44 -4.44
C ALA A 54 -2.24 4.41 -4.05
N GLY A 55 -0.99 4.76 -4.24
CA GLY A 55 0.15 3.92 -3.85
C GLY A 55 1.08 4.64 -2.90
N ILE A 56 1.66 3.88 -1.96
CA ILE A 56 2.61 4.42 -0.98
C ILE A 56 4.05 4.17 -1.46
N GLU A 57 4.90 5.22 -1.38
CA GLU A 57 6.33 5.11 -1.70
C GLU A 57 7.02 4.13 -0.75
N ALA A 58 7.83 3.21 -1.24
CA ALA A 58 8.26 3.12 -2.64
C ALA A 58 7.64 1.89 -3.35
N ARG A 59 7.60 0.72 -2.70
CA ARG A 59 7.21 -0.55 -3.33
C ARG A 59 5.72 -0.63 -3.61
N GLY A 60 4.88 0.06 -2.84
CA GLY A 60 3.45 0.20 -3.13
C GLY A 60 3.16 0.82 -4.49
N PHE A 61 4.03 1.71 -4.99
CA PHE A 61 3.90 2.31 -6.31
C PHE A 61 3.92 1.30 -7.44
N ILE A 62 4.70 0.23 -7.30
CA ILE A 62 4.87 -0.80 -8.34
C ILE A 62 3.51 -1.44 -8.63
N PHE A 63 2.83 -1.88 -7.61
CA PHE A 63 1.51 -2.53 -7.74
C PHE A 63 0.41 -1.51 -8.07
N ALA A 64 0.38 -0.38 -7.37
CA ALA A 64 -0.66 0.63 -7.56
C ALA A 64 -0.66 1.21 -8.97
N SER A 65 0.50 1.50 -9.56
CA SER A 65 0.60 2.00 -10.93
C SER A 65 0.17 0.96 -11.96
N ALA A 66 0.50 -0.30 -11.75
CA ALA A 66 0.08 -1.40 -12.63
C ALA A 66 -1.44 -1.61 -12.58
N VAL A 67 -2.04 -1.59 -11.37
CA VAL A 67 -3.49 -1.67 -11.18
C VAL A 67 -4.21 -0.48 -11.82
N ALA A 68 -3.72 0.74 -11.62
CA ALA A 68 -4.29 1.94 -12.24
C ALA A 68 -4.29 1.84 -13.78
N ASN A 69 -3.17 1.40 -14.37
CA ASN A 69 -3.09 1.18 -15.81
C ASN A 69 -4.08 0.12 -16.29
N GLN A 70 -4.18 -1.01 -15.58
CA GLN A 70 -5.10 -2.11 -15.95
C GLN A 70 -6.58 -1.68 -15.90
N LEU A 71 -6.95 -0.86 -14.92
CA LEU A 71 -8.31 -0.35 -14.75
C LEU A 71 -8.61 0.92 -15.59
N HIS A 72 -7.63 1.42 -16.36
CA HIS A 72 -7.71 2.72 -17.03
C HIS A 72 -8.09 3.87 -16.07
N SER A 73 -7.58 3.81 -14.85
CA SER A 73 -7.83 4.75 -13.77
C SER A 73 -6.62 5.67 -13.52
N GLY A 74 -6.83 6.72 -12.70
CA GLY A 74 -5.75 7.60 -12.24
C GLY A 74 -4.92 6.95 -11.13
N PHE A 75 -3.61 7.29 -11.09
CA PHE A 75 -2.69 6.92 -10.02
C PHE A 75 -2.36 8.12 -9.14
N VAL A 76 -2.46 7.96 -7.83
CA VAL A 76 -2.16 8.98 -6.81
C VAL A 76 -0.93 8.56 -6.03
N PRO A 77 0.22 9.24 -6.21
CA PRO A 77 1.43 8.95 -5.45
C PRO A 77 1.38 9.57 -4.05
N ILE A 78 1.48 8.74 -3.01
CA ILE A 78 1.69 9.16 -1.63
C ILE A 78 3.16 8.96 -1.31
N ARG A 79 3.88 10.04 -1.00
CA ARG A 79 5.34 10.04 -0.97
C ARG A 79 5.90 10.43 0.39
N LYS A 80 7.15 10.08 0.62
CA LYS A 80 7.95 10.61 1.73
C LYS A 80 8.13 12.12 1.61
N ALA A 81 8.24 12.81 2.75
CA ALA A 81 8.34 14.26 2.82
C ALA A 81 9.45 14.82 1.91
N GLY A 82 9.14 15.94 1.25
CA GLY A 82 10.08 16.65 0.37
C GLY A 82 10.28 16.02 -1.01
N LYS A 83 9.46 15.04 -1.41
CA LYS A 83 9.57 14.39 -2.74
C LYS A 83 8.60 14.97 -3.79
N LEU A 84 7.61 15.73 -3.36
CA LEU A 84 6.59 16.31 -4.23
C LEU A 84 6.85 17.79 -4.48
N PRO A 85 6.81 18.28 -5.75
CA PRO A 85 7.24 19.62 -6.11
C PRO A 85 6.18 20.72 -5.97
N HIS A 86 4.90 20.35 -5.80
CA HIS A 86 3.78 21.28 -5.67
C HIS A 86 3.28 21.35 -4.21
N ASN A 87 2.24 22.12 -3.93
CA ASN A 87 1.64 22.23 -2.59
C ASN A 87 1.16 20.87 -2.10
N THR A 88 1.55 20.52 -0.88
CA THR A 88 1.23 19.24 -0.25
C THR A 88 0.48 19.44 1.06
N ILE A 89 -0.23 18.41 1.46
CA ILE A 89 -0.55 18.15 2.87
C ILE A 89 0.31 16.99 3.36
N SER A 90 0.64 16.98 4.63
CA SER A 90 1.50 15.98 5.25
C SER A 90 0.87 15.35 6.47
N GLU A 91 1.24 14.11 6.75
CA GLU A 91 0.85 13.35 7.94
C GLU A 91 2.06 12.60 8.48
N SER A 92 2.36 12.82 9.76
CA SER A 92 3.46 12.17 10.46
C SER A 92 2.96 10.96 11.23
N TYR A 93 3.75 9.89 11.25
CA TYR A 93 3.43 8.67 11.97
C TYR A 93 4.65 8.13 12.70
N GLY A 94 4.39 7.47 13.84
CA GLY A 94 5.44 6.84 14.62
C GLY A 94 5.98 5.59 13.95
N LEU A 95 7.28 5.41 14.02
CA LEU A 95 8.00 4.18 13.73
C LEU A 95 8.41 3.54 15.07
N GLU A 96 8.87 2.29 15.02
CA GLU A 96 9.48 1.65 16.19
C GLU A 96 10.64 2.49 16.77
N TYR A 97 11.36 3.19 15.88
CA TYR A 97 12.40 4.16 16.24
C TYR A 97 12.21 5.43 15.41
N GLY A 98 11.69 6.52 16.05
CA GLY A 98 11.50 7.82 15.42
C GLY A 98 10.11 8.03 14.82
N SER A 99 10.04 8.96 13.89
CA SER A 99 8.83 9.28 13.12
C SER A 99 9.18 9.44 11.65
N ASP A 100 8.22 9.18 10.79
CA ASP A 100 8.31 9.45 9.36
C ASP A 100 7.09 10.26 8.91
N THR A 101 7.14 10.85 7.73
CA THR A 101 6.09 11.73 7.23
C THR A 101 5.77 11.40 5.78
N LEU A 102 4.49 11.22 5.50
CA LEU A 102 3.97 11.09 4.14
C LEU A 102 3.35 12.42 3.68
N GLU A 103 3.39 12.64 2.38
CA GLU A 103 2.81 13.80 1.70
C GLU A 103 2.02 13.37 0.47
N VAL A 104 1.02 14.18 0.16
CA VAL A 104 0.25 14.09 -1.09
C VAL A 104 -0.05 15.52 -1.57
N HIS A 105 -0.13 15.73 -2.89
CA HIS A 105 -0.54 17.01 -3.44
C HIS A 105 -1.96 17.37 -3.04
N VAL A 106 -2.21 18.66 -2.74
CA VAL A 106 -3.53 19.16 -2.30
C VAL A 106 -4.63 18.97 -3.35
N ASP A 107 -4.25 18.82 -4.61
CA ASP A 107 -5.11 18.64 -5.78
C ASP A 107 -5.08 17.21 -6.35
N ALA A 108 -4.50 16.26 -5.61
CA ALA A 108 -4.34 14.87 -6.07
C ALA A 108 -5.67 14.14 -6.29
N VAL A 109 -6.70 14.49 -5.53
CA VAL A 109 -8.04 13.89 -5.60
C VAL A 109 -9.12 14.95 -5.49
N SER A 110 -10.28 14.69 -6.09
CA SER A 110 -11.47 15.51 -5.88
C SER A 110 -12.24 15.03 -4.64
N LYS A 111 -12.96 15.95 -3.99
CA LYS A 111 -13.84 15.59 -2.88
C LYS A 111 -14.87 14.55 -3.31
N GLY A 112 -15.01 13.48 -2.53
CA GLY A 112 -15.91 12.37 -2.82
C GLY A 112 -15.33 11.32 -3.77
N SER A 113 -14.08 11.48 -4.25
CA SER A 113 -13.42 10.43 -5.02
C SER A 113 -13.28 9.15 -4.20
N LYS A 114 -13.57 8.01 -4.82
CA LYS A 114 -13.28 6.70 -4.26
C LYS A 114 -11.82 6.33 -4.52
N VAL A 115 -11.16 5.83 -3.50
CA VAL A 115 -9.72 5.49 -3.54
C VAL A 115 -9.50 4.07 -3.06
N LEU A 116 -8.81 3.25 -3.87
CA LEU A 116 -8.18 2.01 -3.47
C LEU A 116 -6.74 2.32 -3.05
N LEU A 117 -6.39 2.05 -1.80
CA LEU A 117 -5.04 2.30 -1.27
C LEU A 117 -4.21 1.03 -1.31
N ILE A 118 -3.02 1.09 -1.90
CA ILE A 118 -2.14 -0.07 -2.07
C ILE A 118 -0.76 0.21 -1.47
N ASP A 119 -0.29 -0.71 -0.64
CA ASP A 119 1.10 -0.81 -0.20
C ASP A 119 1.63 -2.23 -0.42
N ASP A 120 2.91 -2.45 -0.28
CA ASP A 120 3.49 -3.78 -0.36
C ASP A 120 3.42 -4.53 0.97
N VAL A 121 3.51 -3.83 2.11
CA VAL A 121 3.55 -4.48 3.42
C VAL A 121 2.69 -3.77 4.46
N LEU A 122 1.90 -4.55 5.17
CA LEU A 122 1.26 -4.16 6.42
C LEU A 122 2.08 -4.69 7.61
N ALA A 123 2.73 -3.78 8.32
CA ALA A 123 3.51 -4.09 9.54
C ALA A 123 2.82 -3.51 10.79
N THR A 124 3.20 -2.34 11.25
CA THR A 124 2.58 -1.68 12.43
C THR A 124 1.29 -0.93 12.13
N GLY A 125 0.99 -0.67 10.86
CA GLY A 125 -0.17 0.09 10.41
C GLY A 125 0.05 1.61 10.37
N GLY A 126 1.17 2.13 10.85
CA GLY A 126 1.45 3.58 10.88
C GLY A 126 1.45 4.23 9.51
N THR A 127 2.19 3.67 8.57
CA THR A 127 2.30 4.18 7.18
C THR A 127 0.94 4.19 6.48
N ILE A 128 0.23 3.07 6.49
CA ILE A 128 -1.09 2.95 5.88
C ILE A 128 -2.09 3.87 6.57
N GLY A 129 -2.05 3.97 7.91
CA GLY A 129 -2.90 4.88 8.68
C GLY A 129 -2.69 6.34 8.29
N ALA A 130 -1.43 6.78 8.15
CA ALA A 130 -1.10 8.13 7.68
C ALA A 130 -1.63 8.38 6.25
N ALA A 131 -1.52 7.40 5.36
CA ALA A 131 -2.05 7.52 4.01
C ALA A 131 -3.59 7.64 3.98
N ILE A 132 -4.30 6.90 4.82
CA ILE A 132 -5.76 7.02 4.98
C ILE A 132 -6.12 8.43 5.46
N GLU A 133 -5.42 8.98 6.48
CA GLU A 133 -5.65 10.33 6.98
C GLU A 133 -5.46 11.38 5.89
N LEU A 134 -4.43 11.26 5.07
CA LEU A 134 -4.20 12.17 3.95
C LEU A 134 -5.37 12.15 2.96
N MET A 135 -5.85 10.97 2.59
CA MET A 135 -7.02 10.84 1.70
C MET A 135 -8.28 11.45 2.30
N HIS A 136 -8.57 11.18 3.58
CA HIS A 136 -9.72 11.76 4.29
C HIS A 136 -9.64 13.29 4.38
N ARG A 137 -8.46 13.85 4.64
CA ARG A 137 -8.26 15.31 4.69
C ARG A 137 -8.47 15.99 3.34
N LEU A 138 -8.24 15.29 2.24
CA LEU A 138 -8.59 15.75 0.90
C LEU A 138 -10.07 15.53 0.54
N GLY A 139 -10.83 14.88 1.44
CA GLY A 139 -12.25 14.58 1.23
C GLY A 139 -12.53 13.38 0.35
N ALA A 140 -11.54 12.52 0.13
CA ALA A 140 -11.72 11.25 -0.58
C ALA A 140 -12.25 10.15 0.36
N GLU A 141 -12.88 9.15 -0.23
CA GLU A 141 -13.35 7.94 0.43
C GLU A 141 -12.38 6.78 0.13
N VAL A 142 -11.66 6.30 1.15
CA VAL A 142 -10.85 5.07 1.02
C VAL A 142 -11.79 3.89 1.11
N ILE A 143 -12.02 3.21 -0.01
CA ILE A 143 -12.98 2.09 -0.10
C ILE A 143 -12.37 0.75 0.33
N HIS A 144 -11.05 0.59 0.20
CA HIS A 144 -10.32 -0.62 0.56
C HIS A 144 -8.83 -0.33 0.69
N VAL A 145 -8.16 -1.08 1.55
CA VAL A 145 -6.70 -1.10 1.67
C VAL A 145 -6.19 -2.48 1.26
N LEU A 146 -5.22 -2.52 0.37
CA LEU A 146 -4.57 -3.75 -0.08
C LEU A 146 -3.09 -3.74 0.28
N ALA A 147 -2.59 -4.85 0.80
CA ALA A 147 -1.18 -5.13 0.97
C ALA A 147 -0.82 -6.48 0.33
N LEU A 148 0.36 -6.59 -0.25
CA LEU A 148 0.85 -7.89 -0.70
C LEU A 148 1.14 -8.79 0.50
N LEU A 149 1.84 -8.24 1.49
CA LEU A 149 2.32 -8.92 2.69
C LEU A 149 1.71 -8.32 3.95
N GLU A 150 1.48 -9.15 4.95
CA GLU A 150 1.23 -8.75 6.33
C GLU A 150 2.23 -9.46 7.24
N ILE A 151 2.90 -8.71 8.11
CA ILE A 151 3.88 -9.29 9.03
C ILE A 151 3.15 -9.85 10.26
N ASP A 152 3.26 -11.15 10.45
CA ASP A 152 2.67 -11.85 11.60
C ASP A 152 3.22 -11.30 12.93
N GLY A 153 2.38 -11.30 13.95
CA GLY A 153 2.74 -10.82 15.29
C GLY A 153 2.83 -9.29 15.44
N LEU A 154 2.67 -8.50 14.37
CA LEU A 154 2.60 -7.05 14.47
C LEU A 154 1.15 -6.53 14.51
N PRO A 155 0.91 -5.38 15.19
CA PRO A 155 -0.46 -4.92 15.48
C PRO A 155 -1.15 -4.21 14.31
N GLY A 156 -0.58 -4.17 13.12
CA GLY A 156 -1.04 -3.30 12.02
C GLY A 156 -2.51 -3.46 11.68
N ARG A 157 -2.97 -4.69 11.49
CA ARG A 157 -4.38 -4.97 11.21
C ARG A 157 -5.31 -4.51 12.33
N ALA A 158 -4.96 -4.83 13.59
CA ALA A 158 -5.75 -4.42 14.75
C ALA A 158 -5.76 -2.88 14.91
N THR A 159 -4.64 -2.22 14.68
CA THR A 159 -4.51 -0.75 14.70
C THR A 159 -5.42 -0.10 13.66
N LEU A 160 -5.39 -0.58 12.42
CA LEU A 160 -6.25 -0.06 11.35
C LEU A 160 -7.72 -0.34 11.61
N ALA A 161 -8.07 -1.55 12.04
CA ALA A 161 -9.46 -1.91 12.36
C ALA A 161 -10.04 -1.08 13.51
N ALA A 162 -9.25 -0.76 14.53
CA ALA A 162 -9.69 0.08 15.64
C ALA A 162 -9.93 1.54 15.21
N LYS A 163 -9.08 2.08 14.35
CA LYS A 163 -9.16 3.49 13.92
C LYS A 163 -10.11 3.69 12.73
N TYR A 164 -10.19 2.71 11.82
CA TYR A 164 -10.97 2.77 10.58
C TYR A 164 -11.85 1.53 10.40
N PRO A 165 -12.83 1.29 11.29
CA PRO A 165 -13.60 0.04 11.33
C PRO A 165 -14.42 -0.23 10.06
N ASN A 166 -14.67 0.80 9.26
CA ASN A 166 -15.46 0.69 8.03
C ASN A 166 -14.60 0.51 6.76
N ILE A 167 -13.28 0.53 6.88
CA ILE A 167 -12.38 0.34 5.75
C ILE A 167 -11.87 -1.10 5.77
N PRO A 168 -12.26 -1.94 4.80
CA PRO A 168 -11.73 -3.28 4.71
C PRO A 168 -10.24 -3.27 4.37
N VAL A 169 -9.49 -4.19 5.00
CA VAL A 169 -8.05 -4.39 4.79
C VAL A 169 -7.81 -5.82 4.36
N THR A 170 -7.19 -6.00 3.21
CA THR A 170 -6.82 -7.32 2.67
C THR A 170 -5.33 -7.41 2.43
N SER A 171 -4.72 -8.46 2.95
CA SER A 171 -3.34 -8.87 2.65
C SER A 171 -3.38 -10.20 1.89
N LEU A 172 -2.56 -10.37 0.86
CA LEU A 172 -2.56 -11.61 0.08
C LEU A 172 -1.86 -12.74 0.80
N VAL A 173 -0.86 -12.44 1.62
CA VAL A 173 -0.17 -13.41 2.45
C VAL A 173 0.19 -12.82 3.81
N VAL A 174 0.17 -13.66 4.84
CA VAL A 174 0.66 -13.37 6.20
C VAL A 174 1.93 -14.17 6.42
N SER A 175 3.02 -13.54 6.83
CA SER A 175 4.35 -14.15 6.95
C SER A 175 5.07 -13.76 8.25
#